data_e4ef788eec4f01edfd48df3c38698297
#
_entry.id   e4ef788eec4f01edfd48df3c38698297
#
_cell.length_a   1.000
_cell.length_b   1.000
_cell.length_c   1.000
_cell.angle_alpha   90.00
_cell.angle_beta   90.00
_cell.angle_gamma   90.00
#
_symmetry.space_group_name_H-M   'P 1'
#
loop_
_entity.id
_entity.type
_entity.pdbx_description
1 polymer ?
#
loop_
_entity_poly.entity_id
_entity_poly.type
_entity_poly.pdbx_seq_one_letter_code
_entity_poly.pdbx_strand_id
1 'polypeptide(L)'
;SIEYAMQAYQDGNLKDISAVRNIRWIELLVLFAQPFSEPAPEENFVKIINHYLSETALQDAVKQMPRAHAVSKIQVNSRVLHQLKQQFKHQRWFEPTISDERQRILWKMTDKGAKLFQNYVKIKDHYTK
;
A
#
# COMPACT_ATOMS: atom_id res chain seq x y z
N SER A 1 4.84 -9.98 1.44
CA SER A 1 5.75 -9.44 0.41
C SER A 1 4.97 -8.70 -0.66
N ILE A 2 5.36 -7.49 -0.93
CA ILE A 2 4.72 -6.64 -1.95
C ILE A 2 5.67 -6.49 -3.12
N GLU A 3 5.30 -7.13 -4.24
CA GLU A 3 6.04 -6.99 -5.50
C GLU A 3 5.56 -5.75 -6.24
N TYR A 4 6.50 -5.01 -6.83
CA TYR A 4 6.16 -3.83 -7.63
C TYR A 4 7.20 -3.60 -8.71
N ALA A 5 6.80 -2.86 -9.74
CA ALA A 5 7.63 -2.50 -10.87
C ALA A 5 7.96 -1.02 -10.82
N MET A 6 9.07 -0.65 -11.44
CA MET A 6 9.46 0.74 -11.59
C MET A 6 10.43 0.91 -12.76
N GLN A 7 10.65 2.14 -13.15
CA GLN A 7 11.74 2.49 -14.07
C GLN A 7 12.86 3.15 -13.28
N ALA A 8 14.08 2.70 -13.49
CA ALA A 8 15.25 3.22 -12.80
C ALA A 8 16.21 3.85 -13.81
N TYR A 9 16.83 4.96 -13.41
CA TYR A 9 17.73 5.74 -14.24
C TYR A 9 19.17 5.54 -13.75
N GLN A 10 20.03 5.12 -14.68
CA GLN A 10 21.45 4.96 -14.39
C GLN A 10 22.26 5.34 -15.62
N ASP A 11 23.19 6.30 -15.47
CA ASP A 11 24.13 6.71 -16.54
C ASP A 11 23.43 7.04 -17.87
N GLY A 12 22.31 7.77 -17.78
CA GLY A 12 21.56 8.16 -18.96
C GLY A 12 20.65 7.08 -19.54
N ASN A 13 20.62 5.90 -18.96
CA ASN A 13 19.79 4.79 -19.40
C ASN A 13 18.61 4.57 -18.45
N LEU A 14 17.48 4.22 -19.07
CA LEU A 14 16.25 3.89 -18.37
C LEU A 14 16.04 2.39 -18.41
N LYS A 15 15.81 1.76 -17.26
CA LYS A 15 15.59 0.33 -17.15
C LYS A 15 14.33 0.00 -16.40
N ASP A 16 13.56 -0.95 -16.92
CA ASP A 16 12.41 -1.51 -16.20
C ASP A 16 12.94 -2.56 -15.21
N ILE A 17 12.62 -2.39 -13.94
CA ILE A 17 13.02 -3.35 -12.91
C ILE A 17 11.84 -3.68 -12.00
N SER A 18 11.95 -4.80 -11.31
CA SER A 18 11.00 -5.22 -10.30
C SER A 18 11.68 -5.28 -8.96
N ALA A 19 10.93 -4.97 -7.91
CA ALA A 19 11.42 -5.03 -6.55
C ALA A 19 10.38 -5.69 -5.64
N VAL A 20 10.82 -6.13 -4.48
CA VAL A 20 9.95 -6.72 -3.45
C VAL A 20 10.22 -6.01 -2.16
N ARG A 21 9.16 -5.58 -1.48
CA ARG A 21 9.26 -5.00 -0.14
C ARG A 21 8.47 -5.83 0.84
N ASN A 22 9.08 -6.19 1.96
CA ASN A 22 8.40 -6.89 3.03
C ASN A 22 7.73 -5.86 3.93
N ILE A 23 6.40 -5.91 3.99
CA ILE A 23 5.59 -5.00 4.80
C ILE A 23 4.72 -5.87 5.69
N ARG A 24 4.71 -5.60 6.99
CA ARG A 24 3.88 -6.33 7.94
C ARG A 24 2.41 -5.97 7.73
N TRP A 25 1.52 -6.92 8.00
CA TRP A 25 0.08 -6.70 7.87
C TRP A 25 -0.41 -5.51 8.69
N ILE A 26 0.14 -5.34 9.90
CA ILE A 26 -0.24 -4.20 10.76
C ILE A 26 0.17 -2.84 10.13
N GLU A 27 1.29 -2.81 9.45
CA GLU A 27 1.73 -1.60 8.74
C GLU A 27 0.80 -1.27 7.57
N LEU A 28 0.30 -2.31 6.89
CA LEU A 28 -0.67 -2.13 5.80
C LEU A 28 -2.01 -1.64 6.36
N LEU A 29 -2.45 -2.18 7.50
CA LEU A 29 -3.65 -1.67 8.16
C LEU A 29 -3.51 -0.18 8.48
N VAL A 30 -2.39 0.22 9.05
CA VAL A 30 -2.11 1.62 9.41
C VAL A 30 -2.13 2.51 8.16
N LEU A 31 -1.53 2.02 7.07
CA LEU A 31 -1.46 2.77 5.82
C LEU A 31 -2.84 3.11 5.27
N PHE A 32 -3.78 2.16 5.33
CA PHE A 32 -5.11 2.33 4.75
C PHE A 32 -6.18 2.79 5.74
N ALA A 33 -5.89 2.81 7.04
CA ALA A 33 -6.88 3.09 8.08
C ALA A 33 -7.55 4.46 7.89
N GLN A 34 -6.75 5.52 7.78
CA GLN A 34 -7.29 6.87 7.66
C GLN A 34 -7.95 7.11 6.31
N PRO A 35 -7.35 6.74 5.17
CA PRO A 35 -7.99 6.91 3.87
C PRO A 35 -9.34 6.19 3.74
N PHE A 36 -9.53 5.07 4.44
CA PHE A 36 -10.77 4.29 4.39
C PHE A 36 -11.57 4.37 5.69
N SER A 37 -11.34 5.38 6.53
CA SER A 37 -12.17 5.62 7.72
C SER A 37 -13.60 5.96 7.35
N GLU A 38 -13.80 6.60 6.20
CA GLU A 38 -15.08 6.80 5.54
C GLU A 38 -15.08 6.02 4.23
N PRO A 39 -16.25 5.68 3.66
CA PRO A 39 -16.29 4.97 2.38
C PRO A 39 -15.51 5.70 1.29
N ALA A 40 -14.62 4.99 0.61
CA ALA A 40 -13.76 5.57 -0.41
C ALA A 40 -13.63 4.61 -1.60
N PRO A 41 -13.39 5.13 -2.82
CA PRO A 41 -13.32 4.31 -4.01
C PRO A 41 -12.21 3.25 -3.95
N GLU A 42 -12.49 2.09 -4.56
CA GLU A 42 -11.54 0.97 -4.59
C GLU A 42 -10.20 1.34 -5.25
N GLU A 43 -10.23 2.22 -6.25
CA GLU A 43 -9.01 2.67 -6.93
C GLU A 43 -8.03 3.41 -6.00
N ASN A 44 -8.50 3.84 -4.83
CA ASN A 44 -7.61 4.50 -3.87
C ASN A 44 -6.59 3.52 -3.27
N PHE A 45 -6.86 2.21 -3.26
CA PHE A 45 -5.88 1.23 -2.81
C PHE A 45 -4.59 1.31 -3.63
N VAL A 46 -4.70 1.31 -4.95
CA VAL A 46 -3.52 1.36 -5.82
C VAL A 46 -2.78 2.69 -5.68
N LYS A 47 -3.51 3.78 -5.60
CA LYS A 47 -2.91 5.11 -5.45
C LYS A 47 -2.10 5.22 -4.16
N ILE A 48 -2.67 4.76 -3.06
CA ILE A 48 -2.06 4.84 -1.73
C ILE A 48 -0.82 3.95 -1.65
N ILE A 49 -0.93 2.70 -2.10
CA ILE A 49 0.20 1.77 -2.02
C ILE A 49 1.35 2.21 -2.94
N ASN A 50 1.05 2.70 -4.13
CA ASN A 50 2.07 3.20 -5.05
C ASN A 50 2.81 4.41 -4.47
N HIS A 51 2.07 5.32 -3.85
CA HIS A 51 2.69 6.47 -3.18
C HIS A 51 3.60 6.03 -2.03
N TYR A 52 3.12 5.10 -1.21
CA TYR A 52 3.91 4.55 -0.11
C TYR A 52 5.20 3.89 -0.60
N LEU A 53 5.10 3.07 -1.64
CA LEU A 53 6.27 2.42 -2.23
C LEU A 53 7.24 3.43 -2.82
N SER A 54 6.73 4.53 -3.39
CA SER A 54 7.57 5.54 -4.04
C SER A 54 8.51 6.24 -3.07
N GLU A 55 8.16 6.34 -1.80
CA GLU A 55 8.95 7.06 -0.80
C GLU A 55 10.35 6.46 -0.62
N THR A 56 10.49 5.14 -0.79
CA THR A 56 11.77 4.45 -0.62
C THR A 56 12.13 3.58 -1.83
N ALA A 57 11.49 3.81 -2.97
CA ALA A 57 11.72 2.99 -4.17
C ALA A 57 13.16 3.12 -4.70
N LEU A 58 13.77 4.29 -4.59
CA LEU A 58 15.17 4.47 -5.01
C LEU A 58 16.09 3.59 -4.18
N GLN A 59 15.84 3.44 -2.88
CA GLN A 59 16.63 2.56 -2.02
C GLN A 59 16.54 1.10 -2.48
N ASP A 60 15.34 0.66 -2.91
CA ASP A 60 15.16 -0.68 -3.46
C ASP A 60 15.88 -0.83 -4.81
N ALA A 61 15.84 0.22 -5.63
CA ALA A 61 16.50 0.21 -6.94
C ALA A 61 18.02 0.07 -6.80
N VAL A 62 18.66 0.78 -5.88
CA VAL A 62 20.10 0.74 -5.71
C VAL A 62 20.62 -0.62 -5.24
N LYS A 63 19.77 -1.47 -4.66
CA LYS A 63 20.15 -2.85 -4.32
C LYS A 63 20.43 -3.67 -5.57
N GLN A 64 19.77 -3.37 -6.68
CA GLN A 64 19.94 -4.05 -7.97
C GLN A 64 20.84 -3.26 -8.91
N MET A 65 20.78 -1.94 -8.83
CA MET A 65 21.50 -1.01 -9.69
C MET A 65 22.17 0.03 -8.80
N PRO A 66 23.37 -0.25 -8.29
CA PRO A 66 24.03 0.61 -7.28
C PRO A 66 24.24 2.07 -7.72
N ARG A 67 24.28 2.33 -9.03
CA ARG A 67 24.44 3.69 -9.55
C ARG A 67 23.13 4.34 -9.97
N ALA A 68 21.98 3.71 -9.67
CA ALA A 68 20.68 4.33 -9.93
C ALA A 68 20.56 5.62 -9.13
N HIS A 69 20.10 6.70 -9.77
CA HIS A 69 19.99 8.01 -9.14
C HIS A 69 18.56 8.55 -9.13
N ALA A 70 17.64 7.91 -9.84
CA ALA A 70 16.23 8.31 -9.85
C ALA A 70 15.36 7.11 -10.24
N VAL A 71 14.10 7.15 -9.83
CA VAL A 71 13.09 6.15 -10.20
C VAL A 71 11.79 6.85 -10.58
N SER A 72 10.97 6.16 -11.38
CA SER A 72 9.65 6.62 -11.78
C SER A 72 8.74 5.45 -12.08
N LYS A 73 7.46 5.75 -12.33
CA LYS A 73 6.45 4.77 -12.72
C LYS A 73 6.36 3.59 -11.75
N ILE A 74 6.32 3.91 -10.46
CA ILE A 74 6.14 2.91 -9.41
C ILE A 74 4.74 2.33 -9.52
N GLN A 75 4.65 0.99 -9.66
CA GLN A 75 3.38 0.32 -9.85
C GLN A 75 3.37 -1.02 -9.12
N VAL A 76 2.49 -1.15 -8.13
CA VAL A 76 2.29 -2.41 -7.42
C VAL A 76 1.80 -3.49 -8.38
N ASN A 77 2.23 -4.72 -8.16
CA ASN A 77 1.75 -5.88 -8.93
C ASN A 77 0.24 -6.04 -8.69
N SER A 78 -0.52 -6.13 -9.78
CA SER A 78 -2.00 -6.18 -9.68
C SER A 78 -2.51 -7.43 -8.96
N ARG A 79 -1.85 -8.57 -9.12
CA ARG A 79 -2.21 -9.81 -8.42
C ARG A 79 -1.97 -9.66 -6.92
N VAL A 80 -0.85 -9.08 -6.55
CA VAL A 80 -0.49 -8.84 -5.14
C VAL A 80 -1.51 -7.91 -4.50
N LEU A 81 -1.88 -6.83 -5.20
CA LEU A 81 -2.89 -5.90 -4.70
C LEU A 81 -4.24 -6.59 -4.52
N HIS A 82 -4.64 -7.43 -5.48
CA HIS A 82 -5.88 -8.19 -5.38
C HIS A 82 -5.86 -9.10 -4.15
N GLN A 83 -4.76 -9.83 -3.94
CA GLN A 83 -4.60 -10.70 -2.77
C GLN A 83 -4.65 -9.91 -1.46
N LEU A 84 -4.05 -8.72 -1.44
CA LEU A 84 -4.09 -7.84 -0.29
C LEU A 84 -5.53 -7.46 0.06
N LYS A 85 -6.32 -7.04 -0.93
CA LYS A 85 -7.72 -6.67 -0.71
C LYS A 85 -8.54 -7.86 -0.23
N GLN A 86 -8.32 -9.05 -0.79
CA GLN A 86 -9.01 -10.27 -0.37
C GLN A 86 -8.66 -10.62 1.07
N GLN A 87 -7.41 -10.46 1.46
CA GLN A 87 -6.98 -10.72 2.84
C GLN A 87 -7.60 -9.73 3.82
N PHE A 88 -7.67 -8.46 3.46
CA PHE A 88 -8.35 -7.45 4.28
C PHE A 88 -9.83 -7.80 4.50
N LYS A 89 -10.50 -8.25 3.46
CA LYS A 89 -11.89 -8.68 3.53
C LYS A 89 -12.03 -9.93 4.40
N HIS A 90 -11.16 -10.91 4.22
CA HIS A 90 -11.15 -12.16 4.99
C HIS A 90 -10.94 -11.88 6.48
N GLN A 91 -10.03 -11.00 6.82
CA GLN A 91 -9.77 -10.61 8.22
C GLN A 91 -10.84 -9.66 8.76
N ARG A 92 -11.71 -9.17 7.92
CA ARG A 92 -12.76 -8.19 8.27
C ARG A 92 -12.18 -6.89 8.81
N TRP A 93 -11.06 -6.46 8.27
CA TRP A 93 -10.48 -5.15 8.60
C TRP A 93 -11.06 -4.04 7.75
N PHE A 94 -11.34 -4.35 6.48
CA PHE A 94 -11.97 -3.45 5.51
C PHE A 94 -13.02 -4.25 4.75
N GLU A 95 -14.11 -3.59 4.38
CA GLU A 95 -15.21 -4.23 3.66
C GLU A 95 -15.62 -3.41 2.44
N PRO A 96 -15.88 -4.10 1.31
CA PRO A 96 -16.44 -3.42 0.14
C PRO A 96 -17.93 -3.21 0.29
N THR A 97 -18.42 -2.14 -0.32
CA THR A 97 -19.83 -1.85 -0.47
C THR A 97 -20.05 -1.24 -1.84
N ILE A 98 -21.29 -1.25 -2.31
CA ILE A 98 -21.63 -0.67 -3.62
C ILE A 98 -22.34 0.66 -3.37
N SER A 99 -21.88 1.72 -4.07
CA SER A 99 -22.54 3.01 -4.04
C SER A 99 -23.83 2.94 -4.88
N ASP A 100 -24.98 3.28 -4.27
CA ASP A 100 -26.27 3.22 -4.95
C ASP A 100 -26.37 4.17 -6.16
N GLU A 101 -25.70 5.33 -6.09
CA GLU A 101 -25.82 6.35 -7.13
C GLU A 101 -24.99 6.05 -8.38
N ARG A 102 -23.80 5.47 -8.22
CA ARG A 102 -22.85 5.28 -9.33
C ARG A 102 -22.43 3.82 -9.54
N GLN A 103 -22.96 2.93 -8.73
CA GLN A 103 -22.62 1.50 -8.74
C GLN A 103 -21.10 1.26 -8.68
N ARG A 104 -20.38 2.14 -8.00
CA ARG A 104 -18.94 1.99 -7.78
C ARG A 104 -18.70 1.17 -6.53
N ILE A 105 -17.61 0.40 -6.54
CA ILE A 105 -17.18 -0.31 -5.34
C ILE A 105 -16.47 0.69 -4.43
N LEU A 106 -17.00 0.85 -3.22
CA LEU A 106 -16.38 1.62 -2.15
C LEU A 106 -15.91 0.66 -1.07
N TRP A 107 -14.87 1.05 -0.36
CA TRP A 107 -14.36 0.28 0.78
C TRP A 107 -14.35 1.16 2.00
N LYS A 108 -14.53 0.53 3.16
CA LYS A 108 -14.51 1.23 4.44
C LYS A 108 -13.85 0.33 5.49
N MET A 109 -13.10 0.93 6.40
CA MET A 109 -12.55 0.24 7.56
C MET A 109 -13.70 -0.20 8.47
N THR A 110 -13.67 -1.46 8.92
CA THR A 110 -14.67 -2.01 9.83
C THR A 110 -14.41 -1.57 11.26
N ASP A 111 -15.38 -1.82 12.16
CA ASP A 111 -15.17 -1.59 13.59
C ASP A 111 -14.02 -2.43 14.13
N LYS A 112 -13.89 -3.67 13.64
CA LYS A 112 -12.78 -4.55 14.03
C LYS A 112 -11.44 -3.95 13.60
N GLY A 113 -11.34 -3.48 12.36
CA GLY A 113 -10.15 -2.81 11.85
C GLY A 113 -9.82 -1.55 12.63
N ALA A 114 -10.84 -0.74 12.95
CA ALA A 114 -10.66 0.49 13.71
C ALA A 114 -10.13 0.22 15.12
N LYS A 115 -10.65 -0.80 15.80
CA LYS A 115 -10.18 -1.18 17.14
C LYS A 115 -8.72 -1.64 17.11
N LEU A 116 -8.37 -2.46 16.13
CA LEU A 116 -7.01 -2.96 15.98
C LEU A 116 -6.05 -1.80 15.70
N PHE A 117 -6.43 -0.88 14.82
CA PHE A 117 -5.65 0.31 14.52
C PHE A 117 -5.44 1.18 15.76
N GLN A 118 -6.50 1.45 16.52
CA GLN A 118 -6.43 2.27 17.74
C GLN A 118 -5.54 1.61 18.79
N ASN A 119 -5.63 0.31 18.97
CA ASN A 119 -4.78 -0.42 19.91
C ASN A 119 -3.31 -0.34 19.50
N TYR A 120 -3.02 -0.48 18.22
CA TYR A 120 -1.67 -0.38 17.70
C TYR A 120 -1.08 1.02 17.93
N VAL A 121 -1.86 2.08 17.65
CA VAL A 121 -1.43 3.46 17.86
C VAL A 121 -1.15 3.73 19.34
N LYS A 122 -1.99 3.26 20.24
CA LYS A 122 -1.79 3.41 21.68
C LYS A 122 -0.49 2.75 22.15
N ILE A 123 -0.25 1.50 21.71
CA ILE A 123 0.96 0.77 22.09
C ILE A 123 2.20 1.50 21.55
N LYS A 124 2.16 1.91 20.30
CA LYS A 124 3.26 2.62 19.66
C LYS A 124 3.58 3.93 20.38
N ASP A 125 2.56 4.73 20.68
CA ASP A 125 2.73 6.00 21.39
C ASP A 125 3.30 5.80 22.79
N HIS A 126 2.86 4.72 23.47
CA HIS A 126 3.36 4.38 24.80
C HIS A 126 4.85 4.08 24.79
N TYR A 127 5.33 3.35 23.77
CA TYR A 127 6.73 2.91 23.69
C TYR A 127 7.65 3.91 22.99
N THR A 128 7.12 4.91 22.29
CA THR A 128 7.95 5.91 21.58
C THR A 128 8.10 7.22 22.34
N LYS A 129 7.46 7.38 23.49
CA LYS A 129 7.60 8.57 24.33
C LYS A 129 8.86 8.55 25.17
#